data_444cd20eb4b39f0314bd1ccffe00db98
#
_entry.id   444cd20eb4b39f0314bd1ccffe00db98
#
_cell.length_a   1.000
_cell.length_b   1.000
_cell.length_c   1.000
_cell.angle_alpha   90.00
_cell.angle_beta   90.00
_cell.angle_gamma   90.00
#
_symmetry.space_group_name_H-M   'P 1'
#
loop_
_entity.id
_entity.type
_entity.pdbx_description
1 polymer ?
#
loop_
_entity_poly.entity_id
_entity_poly.type
_entity_poly.pdbx_seq_one_letter_code
_entity_poly.pdbx_strand_id
1 'polypeptide(L)'
;MSTDQGSNSPSSSALSSSSSPFEPGVFLPGGHNNDPPLPENSPTAGYKLNHFMLRVRNPQRSLHFYIKLMGMRTVFIMNAGPFTLYYLGYPPTSEDRADLPSWSARVANPPVLTQTPGLLELYHVHGTEKADAEGGFNMSTGNTPPHLGFGHLGFTVPDVADTLERLRKEGVPIIKELGNSLRESVPLSSWEEERGVGVGEIHPNYQRLFDQIAYIADPVSSLSFKESSNVLWHETHSLQDGYLVELIPQDLH
;
A
#
# COMPACT_ATOMS: atom_id res chain seq x y z
N MET A 1 14.16 -68.06 -19.05
CA MET A 1 14.64 -66.79 -19.53
C MET A 1 13.61 -65.72 -19.08
N SER A 2 13.90 -65.10 -17.99
CA SER A 2 13.08 -64.06 -17.36
C SER A 2 13.71 -62.72 -17.68
N THR A 3 12.98 -61.84 -18.34
CA THR A 3 13.42 -60.50 -18.60
C THR A 3 12.68 -59.54 -17.63
N ASP A 4 13.46 -59.08 -16.69
CA ASP A 4 13.10 -58.04 -15.74
C ASP A 4 13.02 -56.70 -16.47
N GLN A 5 11.85 -56.05 -16.45
CA GLN A 5 11.65 -54.69 -16.93
C GLN A 5 11.58 -53.76 -15.74
N GLY A 6 12.72 -53.10 -15.45
CA GLY A 6 12.80 -52.05 -14.45
C GLY A 6 11.95 -50.83 -14.86
N SER A 7 10.97 -50.51 -14.03
CA SER A 7 10.20 -49.29 -14.11
C SER A 7 11.05 -48.10 -13.59
N ASN A 8 11.55 -47.29 -14.50
CA ASN A 8 12.11 -46.00 -14.19
C ASN A 8 10.97 -44.99 -14.01
N SER A 9 10.66 -44.68 -12.78
CA SER A 9 9.84 -43.50 -12.45
C SER A 9 10.67 -42.24 -12.67
N PRO A 10 10.15 -41.24 -13.40
CA PRO A 10 10.89 -39.97 -13.50
C PRO A 10 10.83 -39.25 -12.15
N SER A 11 12.00 -38.97 -11.60
CA SER A 11 12.16 -38.07 -10.46
C SER A 11 11.59 -36.70 -10.81
N SER A 12 10.60 -36.25 -10.06
CA SER A 12 10.10 -34.86 -10.12
C SER A 12 11.22 -33.93 -9.65
N SER A 13 12.04 -33.46 -10.59
CA SER A 13 12.88 -32.29 -10.35
C SER A 13 11.94 -31.07 -10.25
N ALA A 14 11.78 -30.56 -9.04
CA ALA A 14 11.07 -29.33 -8.77
C ALA A 14 11.64 -28.20 -9.63
N LEU A 15 10.79 -27.68 -10.49
CA LEU A 15 11.04 -26.46 -11.24
C LEU A 15 10.97 -25.26 -10.28
N SER A 16 12.06 -24.92 -9.62
CA SER A 16 12.26 -23.62 -9.02
C SER A 16 13.11 -22.78 -9.98
N SER A 17 12.57 -22.36 -11.09
CA SER A 17 13.16 -21.26 -11.81
C SER A 17 12.57 -19.96 -11.26
N SER A 18 13.25 -19.33 -10.31
CA SER A 18 13.06 -17.93 -9.98
C SER A 18 13.20 -17.15 -11.30
N SER A 19 12.15 -16.43 -11.70
CA SER A 19 12.20 -15.59 -12.90
C SER A 19 13.04 -14.32 -12.67
N SER A 20 13.54 -14.10 -11.46
CA SER A 20 14.41 -12.99 -11.11
C SER A 20 15.86 -13.28 -11.50
N PRO A 21 16.57 -12.31 -12.10
CA PRO A 21 18.00 -12.41 -12.38
C PRO A 21 18.86 -12.22 -11.11
N PHE A 22 18.24 -11.92 -9.96
CA PHE A 22 18.94 -11.64 -8.70
C PHE A 22 18.91 -12.85 -7.79
N GLU A 23 19.99 -13.09 -7.09
CA GLU A 23 20.13 -14.18 -6.10
C GLU A 23 19.19 -13.94 -4.91
N PRO A 24 18.35 -14.90 -4.53
CA PRO A 24 17.48 -14.77 -3.38
C PRO A 24 18.25 -14.49 -2.09
N GLY A 25 17.73 -13.60 -1.25
CA GLY A 25 18.31 -13.29 0.06
C GLY A 25 19.51 -12.36 0.04
N VAL A 26 19.90 -11.84 -1.12
CA VAL A 26 20.98 -10.86 -1.25
C VAL A 26 20.39 -9.45 -1.37
N PHE A 27 20.71 -8.59 -0.41
CA PHE A 27 20.37 -7.17 -0.47
C PHE A 27 21.42 -6.45 -1.31
N LEU A 28 20.97 -5.74 -2.36
CA LEU A 28 21.82 -5.08 -3.32
C LEU A 28 21.62 -3.54 -3.25
N PRO A 29 22.37 -2.83 -2.41
CA PRO A 29 22.33 -1.37 -2.40
C PRO A 29 22.71 -0.81 -3.78
N GLY A 30 21.87 0.09 -4.35
CA GLY A 30 22.04 0.57 -5.71
C GLY A 30 21.70 -0.45 -6.80
N GLY A 31 21.07 -1.57 -6.43
CA GLY A 31 20.62 -2.60 -7.37
C GLY A 31 21.78 -3.22 -8.14
N HIS A 32 21.66 -3.25 -9.46
CA HIS A 32 22.67 -3.81 -10.37
C HIS A 32 23.80 -2.83 -10.75
N ASN A 33 23.82 -1.60 -10.21
CA ASN A 33 24.79 -0.52 -10.51
C ASN A 33 24.88 -0.14 -12.01
N ASN A 34 23.80 -0.36 -12.77
CA ASN A 34 23.75 -0.05 -14.21
C ASN A 34 22.95 1.23 -14.50
N ASP A 35 22.50 1.93 -13.48
CA ASP A 35 21.82 3.20 -13.68
C ASP A 35 22.79 4.24 -14.26
N PRO A 36 22.37 4.97 -15.30
CA PRO A 36 23.23 5.99 -15.87
C PRO A 36 23.46 7.14 -14.88
N PRO A 37 24.62 7.80 -14.91
CA PRO A 37 24.85 8.98 -14.08
C PRO A 37 23.84 10.08 -14.42
N LEU A 38 23.45 10.87 -13.41
CA LEU A 38 22.52 11.98 -13.53
C LEU A 38 23.27 13.33 -13.35
N PRO A 39 23.93 13.83 -14.38
CA PRO A 39 24.62 15.13 -14.33
C PRO A 39 23.61 16.28 -14.27
N GLU A 40 24.05 17.46 -13.78
CA GLU A 40 23.18 18.64 -13.63
C GLU A 40 22.52 19.08 -14.94
N ASN A 41 23.15 18.85 -16.08
CA ASN A 41 22.59 19.15 -17.40
C ASN A 41 21.75 18.02 -18.00
N SER A 42 21.46 16.98 -17.25
CA SER A 42 20.52 15.94 -17.68
C SER A 42 19.13 16.52 -17.93
N PRO A 43 18.41 16.10 -18.97
CA PRO A 43 17.04 16.55 -19.21
C PRO A 43 16.07 16.15 -18.10
N THR A 44 16.46 15.22 -17.22
CA THR A 44 15.67 14.76 -16.08
C THR A 44 16.17 15.29 -14.73
N ALA A 45 17.22 16.12 -14.74
CA ALA A 45 17.70 16.76 -13.52
C ALA A 45 16.57 17.60 -12.89
N GLY A 46 16.32 17.37 -11.60
CA GLY A 46 15.24 18.05 -10.88
C GLY A 46 13.85 17.38 -10.98
N TYR A 47 13.68 16.29 -11.73
CA TYR A 47 12.43 15.52 -11.67
C TYR A 47 12.25 14.91 -10.28
N LYS A 48 11.01 14.85 -9.84
CA LYS A 48 10.65 14.25 -8.55
C LYS A 48 9.25 13.67 -8.59
N LEU A 49 9.02 12.62 -7.84
CA LEU A 49 7.68 12.13 -7.58
C LEU A 49 7.01 13.09 -6.59
N ASN A 50 6.04 13.86 -7.07
CA ASN A 50 5.37 14.90 -6.29
C ASN A 50 4.25 14.34 -5.42
N HIS A 51 3.31 13.59 -6.02
CA HIS A 51 2.15 13.06 -5.31
C HIS A 51 1.71 11.70 -5.86
N PHE A 52 0.91 11.01 -5.05
CA PHE A 52 0.09 9.88 -5.46
C PHE A 52 -1.38 10.27 -5.47
N MET A 53 -2.15 9.75 -6.41
CA MET A 53 -3.59 9.97 -6.48
C MET A 53 -4.33 8.67 -6.19
N LEU A 54 -5.29 8.73 -5.26
CA LEU A 54 -6.23 7.67 -4.96
C LEU A 54 -7.66 8.13 -5.25
N ARG A 55 -8.43 7.29 -5.93
CA ARG A 55 -9.88 7.51 -6.07
C ARG A 55 -10.58 7.12 -4.78
N VAL A 56 -11.48 7.98 -4.32
CA VAL A 56 -12.28 7.72 -3.11
C VAL A 56 -13.77 7.92 -3.40
N ARG A 57 -14.60 7.02 -2.87
CA ARG A 57 -16.06 7.10 -3.03
C ARG A 57 -16.70 7.91 -1.91
N ASN A 58 -16.13 7.86 -0.72
CA ASN A 58 -16.61 8.59 0.45
C ASN A 58 -15.49 9.49 1.01
N PRO A 59 -15.36 10.72 0.53
CA PRO A 59 -14.27 11.60 0.93
C PRO A 59 -14.28 11.93 2.43
N GLN A 60 -15.44 11.94 3.10
CA GLN A 60 -15.51 12.22 4.55
C GLN A 60 -14.79 11.13 5.35
N ARG A 61 -14.94 9.87 4.97
CA ARG A 61 -14.29 8.73 5.63
C ARG A 61 -12.79 8.71 5.35
N SER A 62 -12.39 8.90 4.10
CA SER A 62 -10.98 8.97 3.72
C SER A 62 -10.29 10.16 4.40
N LEU A 63 -10.93 11.34 4.45
CA LEU A 63 -10.39 12.49 5.17
C LEU A 63 -10.29 12.22 6.69
N HIS A 64 -11.28 11.53 7.28
CA HIS A 64 -11.17 11.10 8.68
C HIS A 64 -9.96 10.21 8.89
N PHE A 65 -9.77 9.19 8.04
CA PHE A 65 -8.63 8.28 8.13
C PHE A 65 -7.31 9.02 7.96
N TYR A 66 -7.09 9.68 6.83
CA TYR A 66 -5.80 10.31 6.55
C TYR A 66 -5.50 11.53 7.42
N ILE A 67 -6.51 12.32 7.82
CA ILE A 67 -6.29 13.51 8.65
C ILE A 67 -6.29 13.17 10.14
N LYS A 68 -7.33 12.45 10.62
CA LYS A 68 -7.49 12.19 12.06
C LYS A 68 -6.63 11.04 12.55
N LEU A 69 -6.60 9.94 11.78
CA LEU A 69 -5.92 8.73 12.20
C LEU A 69 -4.46 8.69 11.73
N MET A 70 -4.17 9.13 10.52
CA MET A 70 -2.80 9.12 9.97
C MET A 70 -2.06 10.45 10.14
N GLY A 71 -2.72 11.52 10.59
CA GLY A 71 -2.06 12.77 10.96
C GLY A 71 -1.72 13.72 9.81
N MET A 72 -2.15 13.45 8.58
CA MET A 72 -1.99 14.38 7.46
C MET A 72 -2.82 15.65 7.66
N ARG A 73 -2.54 16.68 6.89
CA ARG A 73 -3.27 17.95 6.89
C ARG A 73 -3.62 18.37 5.47
N THR A 74 -4.76 19.04 5.33
CA THR A 74 -5.23 19.56 4.04
C THR A 74 -4.33 20.68 3.57
N VAL A 75 -3.80 20.55 2.36
CA VAL A 75 -3.10 21.61 1.64
C VAL A 75 -4.10 22.49 0.92
N PHE A 76 -4.96 21.90 0.08
CA PHE A 76 -6.08 22.59 -0.56
C PHE A 76 -7.18 21.61 -0.96
N ILE A 77 -8.34 22.18 -1.28
CA ILE A 77 -9.48 21.47 -1.87
C ILE A 77 -9.88 22.19 -3.15
N MET A 78 -10.14 21.45 -4.22
CA MET A 78 -10.59 22.00 -5.49
C MET A 78 -11.80 21.21 -6.02
N ASN A 79 -12.92 21.87 -6.13
CA ASN A 79 -14.10 21.32 -6.82
C ASN A 79 -14.09 21.79 -8.28
N ALA A 80 -13.87 20.85 -9.20
CA ALA A 80 -13.79 21.09 -10.63
C ALA A 80 -15.13 20.85 -11.36
N GLY A 81 -16.24 20.70 -10.61
CA GLY A 81 -17.56 20.40 -11.14
C GLY A 81 -17.88 18.91 -11.14
N PRO A 82 -17.32 18.07 -12.03
CA PRO A 82 -17.60 16.64 -12.03
C PRO A 82 -16.87 15.84 -10.93
N PHE A 83 -15.87 16.45 -10.30
CA PHE A 83 -15.06 15.82 -9.23
C PHE A 83 -14.53 16.86 -8.25
N THR A 84 -14.12 16.39 -7.08
CA THR A 84 -13.42 17.20 -6.08
C THR A 84 -12.08 16.53 -5.73
N LEU A 85 -11.02 17.35 -5.69
CA LEU A 85 -9.69 16.98 -5.24
C LEU A 85 -9.45 17.44 -3.80
N TYR A 86 -8.79 16.61 -3.01
CA TYR A 86 -8.33 16.94 -1.66
C TYR A 86 -6.84 16.63 -1.61
N TYR A 87 -6.00 17.66 -1.59
CA TYR A 87 -4.57 17.49 -1.44
C TYR A 87 -4.19 17.50 0.03
N LEU A 88 -3.50 16.46 0.44
CA LEU A 88 -3.04 16.24 1.81
C LEU A 88 -1.52 16.15 1.85
N GLY A 89 -0.94 16.56 2.98
CA GLY A 89 0.50 16.47 3.24
C GLY A 89 0.80 16.51 4.73
N TYR A 90 2.07 16.37 5.07
CA TYR A 90 2.56 16.51 6.45
C TYR A 90 3.25 17.88 6.62
N PRO A 91 2.84 18.73 7.58
CA PRO A 91 3.59 19.91 7.93
C PRO A 91 4.92 19.50 8.59
N PRO A 92 6.08 19.86 7.97
CA PRO A 92 7.36 19.27 8.36
C PRO A 92 7.94 19.85 9.66
N THR A 93 7.66 21.12 9.98
CA THR A 93 8.23 21.79 11.13
C THR A 93 7.24 21.99 12.27
N SER A 94 7.72 22.33 13.49
CA SER A 94 6.88 22.70 14.63
C SER A 94 6.05 23.95 14.35
N GLU A 95 6.64 24.91 13.66
CA GLU A 95 6.01 26.16 13.25
C GLU A 95 4.87 25.88 12.26
N ASP A 96 5.11 25.03 11.26
CA ASP A 96 4.09 24.61 10.30
C ASP A 96 2.94 23.87 10.97
N ARG A 97 3.24 23.04 11.97
CA ARG A 97 2.21 22.34 12.76
C ARG A 97 1.40 23.28 13.67
N ALA A 98 2.03 24.38 14.13
CA ALA A 98 1.38 25.38 14.97
C ALA A 98 0.49 26.34 14.16
N ASP A 99 0.83 26.63 12.89
CA ASP A 99 0.08 27.52 11.99
C ASP A 99 -0.26 26.82 10.66
N LEU A 100 -1.24 25.93 10.72
CA LEU A 100 -1.71 25.19 9.54
C LEU A 100 -2.26 26.07 8.42
N PRO A 101 -3.00 27.19 8.70
CA PRO A 101 -3.44 28.08 7.64
C PRO A 101 -2.29 28.67 6.82
N SER A 102 -1.25 29.18 7.47
CA SER A 102 -0.07 29.72 6.80
C SER A 102 0.71 28.66 6.04
N TRP A 103 0.88 27.48 6.64
CA TRP A 103 1.49 26.32 5.97
C TRP A 103 0.72 25.91 4.71
N SER A 104 -0.60 25.75 4.81
CA SER A 104 -1.46 25.35 3.68
C SER A 104 -1.41 26.38 2.55
N ALA A 105 -1.53 27.68 2.88
CA ALA A 105 -1.45 28.74 1.88
C ALA A 105 -0.09 28.78 1.17
N ARG A 106 1.00 28.55 1.89
CA ARG A 106 2.35 28.48 1.35
C ARG A 106 2.53 27.27 0.44
N VAL A 107 2.11 26.06 0.88
CA VAL A 107 2.27 24.83 0.10
C VAL A 107 1.33 24.79 -1.11
N ALA A 108 0.13 25.36 -1.02
CA ALA A 108 -0.80 25.47 -2.14
C ALA A 108 -0.32 26.40 -3.26
N ASN A 109 0.68 27.25 -3.00
CA ASN A 109 1.27 28.11 -4.02
C ASN A 109 1.99 27.25 -5.08
N PRO A 110 1.67 27.35 -6.38
CA PRO A 110 2.19 26.47 -7.42
C PRO A 110 3.71 26.27 -7.44
N PRO A 111 4.56 27.28 -7.30
CA PRO A 111 6.01 27.08 -7.22
C PRO A 111 6.46 26.21 -6.03
N VAL A 112 5.73 26.24 -4.91
CA VAL A 112 6.02 25.41 -3.74
C VAL A 112 5.39 24.04 -3.88
N LEU A 113 4.12 23.98 -4.32
CA LEU A 113 3.37 22.75 -4.53
C LEU A 113 4.14 21.77 -5.44
N THR A 114 4.64 22.25 -6.57
CA THR A 114 5.40 21.44 -7.53
C THR A 114 6.75 20.93 -7.01
N GLN A 115 7.25 21.53 -5.93
CA GLN A 115 8.50 21.13 -5.28
C GLN A 115 8.30 20.27 -4.02
N THR A 116 7.07 20.13 -3.54
CA THR A 116 6.76 19.40 -2.31
C THR A 116 6.52 17.91 -2.63
N PRO A 117 7.38 16.98 -2.18
CA PRO A 117 7.18 15.55 -2.35
C PRO A 117 6.22 14.98 -1.30
N GLY A 118 5.74 13.75 -1.54
CA GLY A 118 4.97 13.00 -0.54
C GLY A 118 3.56 13.51 -0.31
N LEU A 119 3.00 14.23 -1.28
CA LEU A 119 1.60 14.64 -1.24
C LEU A 119 0.69 13.48 -1.61
N LEU A 120 -0.50 13.47 -1.00
CA LEU A 120 -1.56 12.54 -1.33
C LEU A 120 -2.76 13.32 -1.88
N GLU A 121 -3.19 12.95 -3.09
CA GLU A 121 -4.39 13.48 -3.73
C GLU A 121 -5.53 12.47 -3.57
N LEU A 122 -6.58 12.82 -2.84
CA LEU A 122 -7.82 12.06 -2.82
C LEU A 122 -8.75 12.61 -3.90
N TYR A 123 -9.16 11.76 -4.84
CA TYR A 123 -9.93 12.13 -6.01
C TYR A 123 -11.34 11.56 -5.90
N HIS A 124 -12.32 12.40 -5.61
CA HIS A 124 -13.72 12.03 -5.52
C HIS A 124 -14.48 12.42 -6.79
N VAL A 125 -14.87 11.44 -7.59
CA VAL A 125 -15.77 11.64 -8.73
C VAL A 125 -17.21 11.69 -8.21
N HIS A 126 -17.90 12.80 -8.43
CA HIS A 126 -19.26 13.00 -7.91
C HIS A 126 -20.23 11.96 -8.47
N GLY A 127 -21.03 11.37 -7.58
CA GLY A 127 -21.99 10.31 -7.92
C GLY A 127 -21.49 8.90 -7.63
N THR A 128 -20.18 8.71 -7.42
CA THR A 128 -19.64 7.39 -7.05
C THR A 128 -20.06 6.93 -5.66
N GLU A 129 -20.43 7.85 -4.78
CA GLU A 129 -20.99 7.58 -3.47
C GLU A 129 -22.36 6.90 -3.49
N LYS A 130 -23.09 7.03 -4.60
CA LYS A 130 -24.44 6.45 -4.77
C LYS A 130 -24.41 5.00 -5.25
N ALA A 131 -23.26 4.47 -5.49
CA ALA A 131 -23.05 3.23 -6.22
C ALA A 131 -23.42 1.95 -5.45
N ASP A 132 -23.87 2.04 -4.20
CA ASP A 132 -24.20 0.87 -3.37
C ASP A 132 -25.62 0.31 -3.63
N ALA A 133 -26.42 0.99 -4.45
CA ALA A 133 -27.72 0.51 -4.87
C ALA A 133 -27.61 -0.10 -6.28
N GLU A 134 -27.97 -1.37 -6.41
CA GLU A 134 -28.12 -2.15 -7.65
C GLU A 134 -27.21 -1.79 -8.84
N GLY A 135 -26.13 -2.52 -9.03
CA GLY A 135 -25.22 -2.35 -10.18
C GLY A 135 -24.19 -1.23 -10.02
N GLY A 136 -23.86 -0.90 -8.80
CA GLY A 136 -23.00 0.20 -8.42
C GLY A 136 -21.65 0.28 -9.11
N PHE A 137 -21.10 1.48 -9.17
CA PHE A 137 -19.78 1.76 -9.72
C PHE A 137 -18.70 1.06 -8.87
N ASN A 138 -18.15 -0.02 -9.41
CA ASN A 138 -17.13 -0.80 -8.73
C ASN A 138 -15.74 -0.19 -9.02
N MET A 139 -15.05 0.28 -7.97
CA MET A 139 -13.66 0.72 -8.06
C MET A 139 -12.73 -0.39 -7.58
N SER A 140 -11.69 -0.68 -8.36
CA SER A 140 -10.60 -1.52 -7.89
C SER A 140 -9.57 -0.68 -7.14
N THR A 141 -9.14 -1.18 -5.98
CA THR A 141 -7.99 -0.62 -5.24
C THR A 141 -6.65 -1.09 -5.81
N GLY A 142 -6.67 -1.97 -6.81
CA GLY A 142 -5.48 -2.59 -7.37
C GLY A 142 -4.90 -3.74 -6.54
N ASN A 143 -5.59 -4.16 -5.47
CA ASN A 143 -5.19 -5.26 -4.59
C ASN A 143 -6.17 -6.42 -4.56
N THR A 144 -7.26 -6.33 -5.33
CA THR A 144 -8.28 -7.39 -5.40
C THR A 144 -8.19 -8.13 -6.72
N PRO A 145 -7.90 -9.44 -6.72
CA PRO A 145 -7.91 -10.25 -7.94
C PRO A 145 -9.24 -10.15 -8.69
N PRO A 146 -9.25 -10.19 -10.02
CA PRO A 146 -8.08 -10.25 -10.91
C PRO A 146 -7.42 -8.88 -11.19
N HIS A 147 -7.89 -7.80 -10.56
CA HIS A 147 -7.48 -6.42 -10.83
C HIS A 147 -6.34 -6.00 -9.90
N LEU A 148 -5.17 -6.56 -10.12
CA LEU A 148 -3.94 -6.25 -9.40
C LEU A 148 -3.15 -5.15 -10.11
N GLY A 149 -2.35 -4.38 -9.34
CA GLY A 149 -1.49 -3.35 -9.94
C GLY A 149 -1.00 -2.28 -8.98
N PHE A 150 -1.88 -1.72 -8.13
CA PHE A 150 -1.44 -0.86 -7.04
C PHE A 150 -1.11 -1.73 -5.80
N GLY A 151 0.04 -1.52 -5.18
CA GLY A 151 0.41 -2.24 -3.97
C GLY A 151 -0.15 -1.55 -2.71
N HIS A 152 0.59 -0.60 -2.18
CA HIS A 152 0.26 0.09 -0.94
C HIS A 152 0.84 1.51 -0.91
N LEU A 153 0.39 2.31 0.06
CA LEU A 153 1.08 3.52 0.51
C LEU A 153 1.93 3.17 1.72
N GLY A 154 3.21 3.53 1.70
CA GLY A 154 4.11 3.37 2.85
C GLY A 154 4.10 4.60 3.75
N PHE A 155 3.85 4.42 5.05
CA PHE A 155 3.94 5.47 6.06
C PHE A 155 4.96 5.10 7.12
N THR A 156 5.96 5.96 7.31
CA THR A 156 6.89 5.81 8.43
C THR A 156 6.26 6.38 9.70
N VAL A 157 6.23 5.56 10.75
CA VAL A 157 5.65 5.92 12.06
C VAL A 157 6.68 5.76 13.17
N PRO A 158 6.60 6.54 14.27
CA PRO A 158 7.54 6.42 15.38
C PRO A 158 7.55 5.03 16.00
N ASP A 159 6.37 4.44 16.22
CA ASP A 159 6.17 3.10 16.78
C ASP A 159 5.00 2.42 16.09
N VAL A 160 5.25 1.24 15.50
CA VAL A 160 4.23 0.48 14.78
C VAL A 160 3.24 -0.18 15.75
N ALA A 161 3.72 -0.72 16.88
CA ALA A 161 2.86 -1.40 17.86
C ALA A 161 1.84 -0.42 18.47
N ASP A 162 2.31 0.74 18.95
CA ASP A 162 1.46 1.80 19.49
C ASP A 162 0.48 2.32 18.43
N THR A 163 0.94 2.44 17.19
CA THR A 163 0.09 2.86 16.07
C THR A 163 -1.01 1.84 15.79
N LEU A 164 -0.69 0.55 15.75
CA LEU A 164 -1.69 -0.53 15.58
C LEU A 164 -2.70 -0.56 16.72
N GLU A 165 -2.25 -0.43 17.99
CA GLU A 165 -3.15 -0.41 19.13
C GLU A 165 -4.15 0.75 19.05
N ARG A 166 -3.68 1.94 18.68
CA ARG A 166 -4.51 3.13 18.50
C ARG A 166 -5.51 2.95 17.35
N LEU A 167 -5.04 2.47 16.19
CA LEU A 167 -5.88 2.29 15.00
C LEU A 167 -6.92 1.18 15.21
N ARG A 168 -6.58 0.11 15.94
CA ARG A 168 -7.53 -0.96 16.31
C ARG A 168 -8.67 -0.43 17.17
N LYS A 169 -8.40 0.48 18.11
CA LYS A 169 -9.45 1.14 18.92
C LYS A 169 -10.42 1.98 18.09
N GLU A 170 -9.94 2.50 16.96
CA GLU A 170 -10.73 3.25 15.98
C GLU A 170 -11.41 2.36 14.92
N GLY A 171 -11.30 1.04 15.05
CA GLY A 171 -11.92 0.08 14.15
C GLY A 171 -11.25 -0.04 12.78
N VAL A 172 -10.00 0.37 12.63
CA VAL A 172 -9.23 0.21 11.39
C VAL A 172 -8.88 -1.27 11.21
N PRO A 173 -9.15 -1.86 10.02
CA PRO A 173 -8.77 -3.24 9.75
C PRO A 173 -7.24 -3.42 9.74
N ILE A 174 -6.75 -4.32 10.57
CA ILE A 174 -5.36 -4.73 10.58
C ILE A 174 -5.23 -5.94 9.66
N ILE A 175 -4.46 -5.80 8.61
CA ILE A 175 -4.30 -6.82 7.57
C ILE A 175 -3.12 -7.73 7.90
N LYS A 176 -2.05 -7.13 8.44
CA LYS A 176 -0.86 -7.84 8.87
C LYS A 176 -0.39 -7.29 10.20
N GLU A 177 -0.26 -8.16 11.18
CA GLU A 177 0.31 -7.84 12.50
C GLU A 177 1.84 -7.84 12.46
N LEU A 178 2.46 -7.22 13.47
CA LEU A 178 3.89 -7.36 13.73
C LEU A 178 4.27 -8.82 14.05
N GLY A 179 5.51 -9.18 13.75
CA GLY A 179 6.03 -10.54 14.02
C GLY A 179 5.48 -11.60 13.07
N ASN A 180 4.81 -11.20 12.01
CA ASN A 180 4.32 -12.10 10.98
C ASN A 180 5.07 -11.85 9.66
N SER A 181 6.01 -12.75 9.34
CA SER A 181 6.82 -12.71 8.11
C SER A 181 6.48 -13.86 7.16
N LEU A 182 5.31 -14.46 7.31
CA LEU A 182 4.83 -15.51 6.40
C LEU A 182 4.48 -14.92 5.03
N ARG A 183 4.56 -15.73 3.98
CA ARG A 183 4.19 -15.35 2.62
C ARG A 183 2.80 -14.72 2.55
N GLU A 184 1.84 -15.30 3.27
CA GLU A 184 0.44 -14.85 3.29
C GLU A 184 0.27 -13.49 3.96
N SER A 185 1.26 -13.03 4.69
CA SER A 185 1.23 -11.75 5.38
C SER A 185 1.70 -10.56 4.53
N VAL A 186 2.32 -10.82 3.39
CA VAL A 186 2.68 -9.80 2.40
C VAL A 186 1.60 -9.69 1.33
N PRO A 187 1.55 -8.63 0.52
CA PRO A 187 0.48 -8.45 -0.47
C PRO A 187 0.61 -9.40 -1.68
N LEU A 188 0.64 -10.71 -1.40
CA LEU A 188 0.58 -11.80 -2.35
C LEU A 188 -0.67 -12.61 -2.04
N SER A 189 -1.56 -12.76 -3.02
CA SER A 189 -2.83 -13.45 -2.83
C SER A 189 -2.71 -14.96 -3.13
N SER A 190 -3.56 -15.75 -2.48
CA SER A 190 -3.75 -17.18 -2.84
C SER A 190 -4.18 -17.36 -4.30
N TRP A 191 -4.91 -16.38 -4.86
CA TRP A 191 -5.29 -16.37 -6.27
C TRP A 191 -4.07 -16.38 -7.22
N GLU A 192 -2.99 -15.66 -6.84
CA GLU A 192 -1.71 -15.69 -7.56
C GLU A 192 -1.00 -17.04 -7.36
N GLU A 193 -0.97 -17.53 -6.14
CA GLU A 193 -0.34 -18.81 -5.79
C GLU A 193 -0.98 -20.00 -6.52
N GLU A 194 -2.30 -20.08 -6.58
CA GLU A 194 -3.03 -21.08 -7.34
C GLU A 194 -2.68 -21.10 -8.83
N ARG A 195 -2.10 -20.01 -9.33
CA ARG A 195 -1.63 -19.84 -10.71
C ARG A 195 -0.12 -19.99 -10.85
N GLY A 196 0.55 -20.41 -9.78
CA GLY A 196 2.01 -20.58 -9.76
C GLY A 196 2.78 -19.25 -9.74
N VAL A 197 2.13 -18.16 -9.33
CA VAL A 197 2.74 -16.83 -9.26
C VAL A 197 3.15 -16.53 -7.81
N GLY A 198 4.37 -16.03 -7.60
CA GLY A 198 4.89 -15.66 -6.28
C GLY A 198 4.88 -16.83 -5.27
N VAL A 199 5.11 -18.05 -5.74
CA VAL A 199 5.12 -19.25 -4.91
C VAL A 199 6.40 -19.35 -4.12
N GLY A 200 6.31 -19.78 -2.86
CA GLY A 200 7.46 -20.05 -1.98
C GLY A 200 7.46 -19.16 -0.74
N GLU A 201 8.37 -19.46 0.16
CA GLU A 201 8.55 -18.75 1.43
C GLU A 201 9.35 -17.47 1.25
N ILE A 202 9.12 -16.50 2.13
CA ILE A 202 10.01 -15.33 2.25
C ILE A 202 11.38 -15.78 2.69
N HIS A 203 12.41 -15.33 1.98
CA HIS A 203 13.78 -15.72 2.29
C HIS A 203 14.16 -15.33 3.74
N PRO A 204 14.82 -16.22 4.52
CA PRO A 204 15.12 -15.99 5.93
C PRO A 204 15.86 -14.67 6.22
N ASN A 205 16.72 -14.23 5.31
CA ASN A 205 17.44 -12.96 5.44
C ASN A 205 16.55 -11.73 5.52
N TYR A 206 15.29 -11.83 5.06
CA TYR A 206 14.34 -10.72 5.05
C TYR A 206 13.20 -10.89 6.07
N GLN A 207 13.08 -12.04 6.73
CA GLN A 207 12.01 -12.26 7.72
C GLN A 207 12.01 -11.19 8.81
N ARG A 208 13.20 -10.85 9.34
CA ARG A 208 13.32 -9.79 10.35
C ARG A 208 12.81 -8.41 9.86
N LEU A 209 13.00 -8.10 8.60
CA LEU A 209 12.45 -6.88 7.99
C LEU A 209 10.92 -6.92 8.00
N PHE A 210 10.35 -8.02 7.51
CA PHE A 210 8.90 -8.17 7.44
C PHE A 210 8.25 -8.30 8.81
N ASP A 211 8.94 -8.81 9.84
CA ASP A 211 8.43 -8.84 11.21
C ASP A 211 8.21 -7.44 11.82
N GLN A 212 8.94 -6.43 11.34
CA GLN A 212 8.89 -5.06 11.85
C GLN A 212 7.85 -4.16 11.17
N ILE A 213 7.28 -4.58 10.06
CA ILE A 213 6.27 -3.82 9.32
C ILE A 213 4.88 -4.42 9.51
N ALA A 214 3.87 -3.58 9.37
CA ALA A 214 2.47 -4.00 9.44
C ALA A 214 1.68 -3.47 8.24
N TYR A 215 0.55 -4.11 7.92
CA TYR A 215 -0.38 -3.63 6.92
C TYR A 215 -1.75 -3.37 7.54
N ILE A 216 -2.34 -2.25 7.17
CA ILE A 216 -3.71 -1.87 7.49
C ILE A 216 -4.46 -1.55 6.21
N ALA A 217 -5.77 -1.45 6.27
CA ALA A 217 -6.57 -0.92 5.16
C ALA A 217 -7.18 0.42 5.54
N ASP A 218 -7.24 1.36 4.58
CA ASP A 218 -8.03 2.57 4.77
C ASP A 218 -9.54 2.24 4.83
N PRO A 219 -10.40 3.13 5.35
CA PRO A 219 -11.71 2.71 5.82
C PRO A 219 -12.62 2.15 4.74
N VAL A 220 -12.98 0.91 4.95
CA VAL A 220 -14.03 0.19 4.24
C VAL A 220 -15.42 0.69 4.67
N SER A 221 -16.42 0.62 3.80
CA SER A 221 -17.80 0.90 4.15
C SER A 221 -18.28 0.00 5.29
N SER A 222 -18.90 0.60 6.32
CA SER A 222 -19.42 -0.12 7.47
C SER A 222 -20.52 -1.09 7.07
N LEU A 223 -20.15 -2.35 6.90
CA LEU A 223 -21.05 -3.44 7.25
C LEU A 223 -20.55 -3.96 8.60
N SER A 224 -21.45 -4.00 9.58
CA SER A 224 -21.22 -4.43 10.95
C SER A 224 -20.25 -5.62 11.00
N PHE A 225 -19.05 -5.39 11.52
CA PHE A 225 -18.18 -6.47 11.96
C PHE A 225 -18.89 -7.16 13.15
N LYS A 226 -19.54 -8.29 12.89
CA LYS A 226 -19.75 -9.30 13.93
C LYS A 226 -18.41 -10.02 14.06
N GLU A 227 -17.85 -9.93 15.25
CA GLU A 227 -16.73 -10.78 15.66
C GLU A 227 -17.01 -12.23 15.26
N SER A 228 -16.29 -12.77 14.31
CA SER A 228 -16.04 -14.19 14.20
C SER A 228 -14.56 -14.35 13.81
N SER A 229 -13.85 -14.87 14.79
CA SER A 229 -12.48 -15.33 14.73
C SER A 229 -12.24 -16.20 13.49
N ASN A 230 -11.12 -15.97 12.81
CA ASN A 230 -10.59 -16.69 11.67
C ASN A 230 -11.23 -16.38 10.31
N VAL A 231 -11.03 -15.17 9.79
CA VAL A 231 -11.32 -14.91 8.38
C VAL A 231 -10.01 -14.89 7.63
N LEU A 232 -9.70 -16.02 7.01
CA LEU A 232 -8.81 -16.09 5.87
C LEU A 232 -9.32 -15.12 4.79
N TRP A 233 -8.44 -14.49 4.06
CA TRP A 233 -8.67 -13.54 2.95
C TRP A 233 -9.65 -14.01 1.85
N HIS A 234 -10.32 -15.13 2.02
CA HIS A 234 -11.09 -15.85 1.00
C HIS A 234 -12.56 -15.48 0.88
N GLU A 235 -13.14 -14.68 1.77
CA GLU A 235 -14.56 -14.34 1.67
C GLU A 235 -14.79 -12.86 1.37
N THR A 236 -14.95 -12.58 0.08
CA THR A 236 -15.87 -11.63 -0.59
C THR A 236 -16.54 -10.58 0.30
N HIS A 237 -15.78 -9.74 0.95
CA HIS A 237 -16.30 -8.44 1.36
C HIS A 237 -15.66 -7.41 0.43
N SER A 238 -16.49 -6.80 -0.40
CA SER A 238 -16.14 -5.67 -1.23
C SER A 238 -15.53 -4.59 -0.33
N LEU A 239 -14.21 -4.60 -0.24
CA LEU A 239 -13.43 -3.53 0.39
C LEU A 239 -13.56 -2.29 -0.51
N GLN A 240 -14.62 -1.53 -0.32
CA GLN A 240 -14.84 -0.29 -1.06
C GLN A 240 -13.87 0.75 -0.54
N ASP A 241 -12.95 1.19 -1.37
CA ASP A 241 -11.82 2.08 -1.08
C ASP A 241 -10.71 1.46 -0.21
N GLY A 242 -10.70 0.21 0.17
CA GLY A 242 -9.70 -0.43 1.05
C GLY A 242 -8.28 -0.48 0.49
N TYR A 243 -7.66 0.68 0.28
CA TYR A 243 -6.25 0.74 -0.10
C TYR A 243 -5.37 0.22 1.02
N LEU A 244 -4.40 -0.61 0.67
CA LEU A 244 -3.41 -1.05 1.62
C LEU A 244 -2.48 0.09 2.04
N VAL A 245 -2.19 0.14 3.32
CA VAL A 245 -1.24 1.06 3.94
C VAL A 245 -0.23 0.24 4.73
N GLU A 246 1.02 0.38 4.37
CA GLU A 246 2.15 -0.18 5.09
C GLU A 246 2.61 0.77 6.19
N LEU A 247 2.80 0.26 7.39
CA LEU A 247 3.38 0.97 8.51
C LEU A 247 4.81 0.51 8.72
N ILE A 248 5.75 1.44 8.62
CA ILE A 248 7.19 1.20 8.70
C ILE A 248 7.72 1.93 9.93
N PRO A 249 8.48 1.27 10.83
CA PRO A 249 9.07 1.96 11.97
C PRO A 249 10.16 2.96 11.52
N GLN A 250 10.32 4.06 12.26
CA GLN A 250 11.42 5.00 12.02
C GLN A 250 12.80 4.35 12.28
N ASP A 251 12.86 3.40 13.20
CA ASP A 251 14.06 2.67 13.60
C ASP A 251 14.06 1.25 13.02
N LEU A 252 13.92 1.12 11.70
CA LEU A 252 13.94 -0.16 11.01
C LEU A 252 15.34 -0.81 11.08
N HIS A 253 15.43 -2.08 11.57
CA HIS A 253 16.68 -2.80 11.81
C HIS A 253 16.80 -4.14 11.09
#